data_fa68716351d291a61a791cdb8742848f
#
_entry.id   fa68716351d291a61a791cdb8742848f
#
_cell.length_a   1.000
_cell.length_b   1.000
_cell.length_c   1.000
_cell.angle_alpha   90.00
_cell.angle_beta   90.00
_cell.angle_gamma   90.00
#
_symmetry.space_group_name_H-M   'P 1'
#
loop_
_entity.id
_entity.type
_entity.pdbx_description
1 polymer ?
#
loop_
_entity_poly.entity_id
_entity_poly.type
_entity_poly.pdbx_seq_one_letter_code
_entity_poly.pdbx_strand_id
1 'polypeptide(L)'
;MAIAETLKVAVAANFKPTLEDLAEKFEQETGHKLLISAASTGILFNQLVNGAPFDIFLSADRQRPGMLKEKGMILPGSQHTYAMGELVLWSPGESTTLVELRDNKARLAIANPAIAPYGLAAQQLLENLGIWSYVESRLVKGASIQQTWQFVVSGNVPVGLVAKAQMVDGDQYTVMPYEYYDPIQQDMVILKRTQHPDAAKQFVEFILSESAQSLIESHGYFSVVKKDKDGSLIEKALIDKAPIDRARIDRARIESTLIKD
;
A
#
# COMPACT_ATOMS: atom_id res chain seq x y z
N MET A 1 23.85 26.60 9.03
CA MET A 1 22.44 26.41 8.62
C MET A 1 22.46 25.42 7.46
N ALA A 2 21.72 24.29 7.54
CA ALA A 2 21.55 23.42 6.39
C ALA A 2 20.76 24.17 5.31
N ILE A 3 21.18 24.03 4.05
CA ILE A 3 20.45 24.63 2.91
C ILE A 3 19.15 23.84 2.73
N ALA A 4 18.04 24.56 2.60
CA ALA A 4 16.76 23.93 2.30
C ALA A 4 16.79 23.30 0.90
N GLU A 5 16.43 22.03 0.81
CA GLU A 5 16.45 21.23 -0.42
C GLU A 5 15.03 20.85 -0.83
N THR A 6 14.83 20.56 -2.12
CA THR A 6 13.56 20.02 -2.61
C THR A 6 13.76 18.60 -3.13
N LEU A 7 13.15 17.62 -2.45
CA LEU A 7 13.19 16.22 -2.83
C LEU A 7 12.03 15.87 -3.76
N LYS A 8 12.34 15.22 -4.88
CA LYS A 8 11.34 14.68 -5.81
C LYS A 8 10.99 13.26 -5.39
N VAL A 9 9.76 13.08 -4.94
CA VAL A 9 9.29 11.82 -4.37
C VAL A 9 8.29 11.14 -5.29
N ALA A 10 8.62 9.93 -5.74
CA ALA A 10 7.69 9.04 -6.40
C ALA A 10 6.95 8.20 -5.33
N VAL A 11 5.64 8.30 -5.24
CA VAL A 11 4.85 7.62 -4.21
C VAL A 11 3.73 6.78 -4.80
N ALA A 12 3.55 5.56 -4.30
CA ALA A 12 2.40 4.73 -4.61
C ALA A 12 1.09 5.46 -4.23
N ALA A 13 0.10 5.41 -5.13
CA ALA A 13 -1.10 6.24 -5.05
C ALA A 13 -1.92 6.07 -3.76
N ASN A 14 -1.83 4.89 -3.09
CA ASN A 14 -2.48 4.66 -1.80
C ASN A 14 -1.92 5.55 -0.69
N PHE A 15 -0.60 5.81 -0.71
CA PHE A 15 0.08 6.52 0.36
C PHE A 15 0.16 8.04 0.13
N LYS A 16 -0.31 8.54 -1.03
CA LYS A 16 -0.23 9.97 -1.36
C LYS A 16 -0.87 10.87 -0.29
N PRO A 17 -2.11 10.65 0.18
CA PRO A 17 -2.72 11.53 1.19
C PRO A 17 -1.90 11.57 2.49
N THR A 18 -1.47 10.41 2.97
CA THR A 18 -0.63 10.30 4.17
C THR A 18 0.72 11.00 3.99
N LEU A 19 1.32 10.89 2.80
CA LEU A 19 2.58 11.57 2.51
C LEU A 19 2.42 13.10 2.43
N GLU A 20 1.29 13.60 1.98
CA GLU A 20 1.01 15.05 1.97
C GLU A 20 0.98 15.61 3.40
N ASP A 21 0.32 14.94 4.34
CA ASP A 21 0.32 15.36 5.76
C ASP A 21 1.70 15.22 6.42
N LEU A 22 2.45 14.15 6.07
CA LEU A 22 3.83 13.98 6.52
C LEU A 22 4.78 15.04 5.94
N ALA A 23 4.54 15.46 4.70
CA ALA A 23 5.35 16.47 4.03
C ALA A 23 5.31 17.83 4.75
N GLU A 24 4.14 18.24 5.24
CA GLU A 24 3.99 19.46 6.02
C GLU A 24 4.83 19.42 7.31
N LYS A 25 4.80 18.30 8.02
CA LYS A 25 5.61 18.11 9.23
C LYS A 25 7.11 18.08 8.92
N PHE A 26 7.50 17.34 7.88
CA PHE A 26 8.90 17.26 7.46
C PHE A 26 9.47 18.63 7.08
N GLU A 27 8.69 19.46 6.33
CA GLU A 27 9.09 20.83 6.00
C GLU A 27 9.23 21.70 7.25
N GLN A 28 8.31 21.58 8.22
CA GLN A 28 8.38 22.33 9.48
C GLN A 28 9.61 21.96 10.31
N GLU A 29 9.98 20.68 10.36
CA GLU A 29 11.10 20.20 11.18
C GLU A 29 12.47 20.45 10.54
N THR A 30 12.56 20.38 9.21
CA THR A 30 13.85 20.37 8.49
C THR A 30 14.07 21.55 7.56
N GLY A 31 13.00 22.21 7.13
CA GLY A 31 13.02 23.23 6.06
C GLY A 31 13.07 22.63 4.65
N HIS A 32 13.22 21.30 4.50
CA HIS A 32 13.22 20.65 3.19
C HIS A 32 11.79 20.48 2.65
N LYS A 33 11.63 20.55 1.33
CA LYS A 33 10.34 20.43 0.65
C LYS A 33 10.23 19.12 -0.11
N LEU A 34 9.00 18.60 -0.26
CA LEU A 34 8.71 17.44 -1.09
C LEU A 34 7.94 17.85 -2.34
N LEU A 35 8.43 17.45 -3.51
CA LEU A 35 7.68 17.47 -4.76
C LEU A 35 7.13 16.05 -5.03
N ILE A 36 5.86 15.86 -4.73
CA ILE A 36 5.21 14.55 -4.72
C ILE A 36 4.62 14.24 -6.09
N SER A 37 4.96 13.07 -6.64
CA SER A 37 4.37 12.50 -7.84
C SER A 37 3.80 11.12 -7.54
N ALA A 38 2.49 10.94 -7.75
CA ALA A 38 1.79 9.72 -7.39
C ALA A 38 1.26 8.97 -8.61
N ALA A 39 1.47 7.64 -8.62
CA ALA A 39 0.88 6.71 -9.58
C ALA A 39 0.86 5.29 -8.97
N SER A 40 0.42 4.27 -9.74
CA SER A 40 0.62 2.90 -9.30
C SER A 40 2.11 2.55 -9.22
N THR A 41 2.46 1.68 -8.27
CA THR A 41 3.85 1.24 -8.03
C THR A 41 4.54 0.76 -9.31
N GLY A 42 3.86 0.00 -10.18
CA GLY A 42 4.43 -0.50 -11.43
C GLY A 42 4.68 0.60 -12.46
N ILE A 43 3.82 1.61 -12.55
CA ILE A 43 4.04 2.77 -13.42
C ILE A 43 5.27 3.55 -12.96
N LEU A 44 5.37 3.84 -11.66
CA LEU A 44 6.53 4.55 -11.09
C LEU A 44 7.82 3.76 -11.27
N PHE A 45 7.81 2.45 -11.02
CA PHE A 45 8.96 1.59 -11.27
C PHE A 45 9.45 1.68 -12.72
N ASN A 46 8.53 1.61 -13.69
CA ASN A 46 8.89 1.74 -15.10
C ASN A 46 9.49 3.12 -15.42
N GLN A 47 8.93 4.20 -14.86
CA GLN A 47 9.50 5.54 -14.99
C GLN A 47 10.92 5.62 -14.44
N LEU A 48 11.17 5.03 -13.26
CA LEU A 48 12.47 5.00 -12.60
C LEU A 48 13.51 4.25 -13.42
N VAL A 49 13.18 3.07 -13.94
CA VAL A 49 14.06 2.27 -14.79
C VAL A 49 14.39 3.02 -16.08
N ASN A 50 13.45 3.80 -16.61
CA ASN A 50 13.65 4.65 -17.81
C ASN A 50 14.25 6.04 -17.50
N GLY A 51 14.73 6.26 -16.29
CA GLY A 51 15.54 7.44 -15.99
C GLY A 51 14.78 8.62 -15.40
N ALA A 52 13.54 8.50 -14.96
CA ALA A 52 12.81 9.59 -14.31
C ALA A 52 13.59 10.14 -13.10
N PRO A 53 13.71 11.49 -12.96
CA PRO A 53 14.62 12.15 -12.03
C PRO A 53 14.01 12.29 -10.63
N PHE A 54 13.68 11.16 -9.99
CA PHE A 54 13.24 11.13 -8.60
C PHE A 54 14.43 10.89 -7.65
N ASP A 55 14.30 11.37 -6.42
CA ASP A 55 15.24 11.19 -5.34
C ASP A 55 14.88 9.99 -4.46
N ILE A 56 13.57 9.81 -4.21
CA ILE A 56 13.03 8.79 -3.33
C ILE A 56 11.86 8.08 -4.03
N PHE A 57 11.72 6.79 -3.78
CA PHE A 57 10.59 6.00 -4.19
C PHE A 57 9.93 5.30 -3.00
N LEU A 58 8.66 5.60 -2.75
CA LEU A 58 7.79 4.90 -1.79
C LEU A 58 6.86 3.97 -2.56
N SER A 59 7.18 2.69 -2.52
CA SER A 59 6.46 1.61 -3.20
C SER A 59 5.36 1.04 -2.31
N ALA A 60 4.26 0.55 -2.88
CA ALA A 60 3.27 -0.24 -2.16
C ALA A 60 3.60 -1.75 -2.16
N ASP A 61 4.80 -2.14 -2.58
CA ASP A 61 5.36 -3.48 -2.42
C ASP A 61 6.85 -3.43 -2.08
N ARG A 62 7.38 -4.57 -1.72
CA ARG A 62 8.80 -4.82 -1.45
C ARG A 62 9.57 -5.24 -2.70
N GLN A 63 8.87 -5.84 -3.66
CA GLN A 63 9.47 -6.48 -4.82
C GLN A 63 10.17 -5.45 -5.73
N ARG A 64 9.50 -4.37 -6.07
CA ARG A 64 10.03 -3.36 -7.01
C ARG A 64 11.21 -2.57 -6.45
N PRO A 65 11.23 -2.14 -5.18
CA PRO A 65 12.45 -1.67 -4.51
C PRO A 65 13.60 -2.67 -4.56
N GLY A 66 13.34 -3.96 -4.31
CA GLY A 66 14.32 -5.04 -4.44
C GLY A 66 14.90 -5.15 -5.86
N MET A 67 14.05 -5.07 -6.89
CA MET A 67 14.49 -5.06 -8.30
C MET A 67 15.35 -3.84 -8.64
N LEU A 68 15.06 -2.66 -8.08
CA LEU A 68 15.91 -1.46 -8.24
C LEU A 68 17.27 -1.65 -7.55
N LYS A 69 17.29 -2.32 -6.38
CA LYS A 69 18.52 -2.69 -5.66
C LYS A 69 19.39 -3.62 -6.50
N GLU A 70 18.82 -4.68 -7.07
CA GLU A 70 19.52 -5.63 -7.95
C GLU A 70 20.11 -4.95 -9.20
N LYS A 71 19.42 -3.94 -9.72
CA LYS A 71 19.90 -3.10 -10.83
C LYS A 71 20.96 -2.05 -10.41
N GLY A 72 21.33 -1.96 -9.13
CA GLY A 72 22.27 -0.97 -8.63
C GLY A 72 21.77 0.48 -8.72
N MET A 73 20.45 0.69 -8.71
CA MET A 73 19.80 1.99 -8.90
C MET A 73 19.45 2.71 -7.60
N ILE A 74 19.71 2.10 -6.44
CA ILE A 74 19.46 2.68 -5.12
C ILE A 74 20.77 2.93 -4.37
N LEU A 75 20.73 3.79 -3.35
CA LEU A 75 21.84 3.90 -2.40
C LEU A 75 21.89 2.61 -1.53
N PRO A 76 23.07 2.05 -1.29
CA PRO A 76 23.22 0.88 -0.42
C PRO A 76 22.62 1.14 0.98
N GLY A 77 21.86 0.16 1.49
CA GLY A 77 21.24 0.25 2.81
C GLY A 77 20.02 1.16 2.91
N SER A 78 19.54 1.77 1.81
CA SER A 78 18.40 2.69 1.84
C SER A 78 17.03 2.04 1.68
N GLN A 79 16.94 0.73 1.54
CA GLN A 79 15.66 0.03 1.46
C GLN A 79 15.12 -0.23 2.86
N HIS A 80 13.98 0.38 3.19
CA HIS A 80 13.29 0.22 4.47
C HIS A 80 11.79 0.01 4.24
N THR A 81 11.19 -0.85 5.04
CA THR A 81 9.73 -0.93 5.11
C THR A 81 9.22 0.27 5.89
N TYR A 82 8.21 0.97 5.37
CA TYR A 82 7.66 2.16 6.02
C TYR A 82 6.20 2.01 6.46
N ALA A 83 5.46 1.07 5.88
CA ALA A 83 4.06 0.80 6.23
C ALA A 83 3.64 -0.62 5.82
N MET A 84 2.58 -1.13 6.47
CA MET A 84 1.85 -2.31 6.02
C MET A 84 0.43 -1.92 5.68
N GLY A 85 -0.02 -2.29 4.48
CA GLY A 85 -1.37 -1.99 4.02
C GLY A 85 -2.37 -3.09 4.33
N GLU A 86 -3.66 -2.72 4.40
CA GLU A 86 -4.79 -3.64 4.52
C GLU A 86 -5.73 -3.52 3.33
N LEU A 87 -6.23 -4.66 2.86
CA LEU A 87 -7.26 -4.74 1.83
C LEU A 87 -8.63 -4.81 2.52
N VAL A 88 -9.58 -4.02 2.03
CA VAL A 88 -10.97 -4.02 2.50
C VAL A 88 -11.95 -4.18 1.34
N LEU A 89 -13.06 -4.84 1.60
CA LEU A 89 -14.24 -4.83 0.73
C LEU A 89 -15.12 -3.68 1.18
N TRP A 90 -15.48 -2.80 0.25
CA TRP A 90 -16.24 -1.59 0.55
C TRP A 90 -17.32 -1.32 -0.49
N SER A 91 -18.50 -0.94 0.02
CA SER A 91 -19.65 -0.45 -0.76
C SER A 91 -20.24 0.74 0.00
N PRO A 92 -20.32 1.95 -0.58
CA PRO A 92 -20.83 3.12 0.11
C PRO A 92 -22.28 2.93 0.60
N GLY A 93 -22.46 3.09 1.91
CA GLY A 93 -23.80 3.02 2.53
C GLY A 93 -24.40 1.63 2.67
N GLU A 94 -23.70 0.58 2.25
CA GLU A 94 -24.18 -0.81 2.34
C GLU A 94 -23.11 -1.73 2.90
N SER A 95 -23.51 -2.70 3.70
CA SER A 95 -22.66 -3.81 4.09
C SER A 95 -22.70 -4.85 2.99
N THR A 96 -21.55 -5.20 2.43
CA THR A 96 -21.42 -6.21 1.37
C THR A 96 -20.44 -7.30 1.80
N THR A 97 -20.79 -8.54 1.53
CA THR A 97 -19.96 -9.72 1.81
C THR A 97 -19.36 -10.32 0.54
N LEU A 98 -18.29 -11.07 0.68
CA LEU A 98 -17.69 -11.82 -0.44
C LEU A 98 -18.63 -12.89 -0.99
N VAL A 99 -19.54 -13.44 -0.17
CA VAL A 99 -20.57 -14.43 -0.62
C VAL A 99 -21.56 -13.75 -1.54
N GLU A 100 -22.03 -12.57 -1.19
CA GLU A 100 -22.94 -11.80 -2.06
C GLU A 100 -22.27 -11.45 -3.38
N LEU A 101 -20.97 -11.18 -3.40
CA LEU A 101 -20.21 -10.98 -4.64
C LEU A 101 -20.25 -12.19 -5.56
N ARG A 102 -20.21 -13.41 -5.01
CA ARG A 102 -20.30 -14.63 -5.81
C ARG A 102 -21.69 -14.74 -6.48
N ASP A 103 -22.73 -14.46 -5.74
CA ASP A 103 -24.12 -14.77 -6.10
C ASP A 103 -24.82 -13.65 -6.87
N ASN A 104 -24.39 -12.39 -6.71
CA ASN A 104 -24.95 -11.26 -7.44
C ASN A 104 -24.19 -10.99 -8.76
N LYS A 105 -24.79 -10.17 -9.63
CA LYS A 105 -24.21 -9.77 -10.92
C LYS A 105 -23.55 -8.37 -10.88
N ALA A 106 -23.35 -7.79 -9.70
CA ALA A 106 -22.76 -6.48 -9.56
C ALA A 106 -21.30 -6.44 -10.05
N ARG A 107 -20.90 -5.33 -10.65
CA ARG A 107 -19.52 -5.07 -11.02
C ARG A 107 -18.68 -4.90 -9.77
N LEU A 108 -17.45 -5.41 -9.79
CA LEU A 108 -16.48 -5.28 -8.72
C LEU A 108 -15.28 -4.46 -9.21
N ALA A 109 -14.95 -3.39 -8.49
CA ALA A 109 -13.74 -2.62 -8.74
C ALA A 109 -12.54 -3.24 -8.02
N ILE A 110 -11.43 -3.44 -8.75
CA ILE A 110 -10.12 -3.78 -8.21
C ILE A 110 -9.05 -2.92 -8.88
N ALA A 111 -7.90 -2.70 -8.25
CA ALA A 111 -6.77 -2.14 -8.96
C ALA A 111 -6.21 -3.17 -9.96
N ASN A 112 -5.53 -2.72 -11.02
CA ASN A 112 -4.94 -3.64 -12.00
C ASN A 112 -3.81 -4.46 -11.36
N PRO A 113 -3.95 -5.80 -11.26
CA PRO A 113 -2.96 -6.66 -10.60
C PRO A 113 -1.55 -6.60 -11.21
N ALA A 114 -1.44 -6.31 -12.49
CA ALA A 114 -0.16 -6.25 -13.19
C ALA A 114 0.73 -5.08 -12.72
N ILE A 115 0.12 -4.00 -12.22
CA ILE A 115 0.85 -2.75 -11.91
C ILE A 115 0.61 -2.21 -10.49
N ALA A 116 -0.39 -2.72 -9.78
CA ALA A 116 -0.77 -2.23 -8.45
C ALA A 116 -0.76 -3.37 -7.41
N PRO A 117 0.04 -3.26 -6.33
CA PRO A 117 0.13 -4.30 -5.30
C PRO A 117 -1.19 -4.64 -4.63
N TYR A 118 -2.04 -3.66 -4.35
CA TYR A 118 -3.41 -3.90 -3.85
C TYR A 118 -4.28 -4.69 -4.86
N GLY A 119 -4.04 -4.49 -6.15
CA GLY A 119 -4.71 -5.27 -7.20
C GLY A 119 -4.25 -6.72 -7.21
N LEU A 120 -2.95 -6.97 -7.01
CA LEU A 120 -2.40 -8.31 -6.88
C LEU A 120 -2.96 -9.00 -5.63
N ALA A 121 -3.01 -8.30 -4.49
CA ALA A 121 -3.61 -8.82 -3.26
C ALA A 121 -5.10 -9.15 -3.46
N ALA A 122 -5.86 -8.31 -4.15
CA ALA A 122 -7.26 -8.56 -4.48
C ALA A 122 -7.43 -9.80 -5.39
N GLN A 123 -6.57 -9.97 -6.38
CA GLN A 123 -6.56 -11.16 -7.23
C GLN A 123 -6.27 -12.42 -6.43
N GLN A 124 -5.20 -12.42 -5.62
CA GLN A 124 -4.83 -13.55 -4.77
C GLN A 124 -5.96 -13.93 -3.80
N LEU A 125 -6.57 -12.93 -3.16
CA LEU A 125 -7.73 -13.14 -2.28
C LEU A 125 -8.86 -13.88 -3.02
N LEU A 126 -9.28 -13.36 -4.17
CA LEU A 126 -10.40 -13.91 -4.95
C LEU A 126 -10.09 -15.30 -5.53
N GLU A 127 -8.84 -15.54 -5.95
CA GLU A 127 -8.39 -16.86 -6.42
C GLU A 127 -8.35 -17.88 -5.27
N ASN A 128 -7.77 -17.53 -4.13
CA ASN A 128 -7.64 -18.42 -2.97
C ASN A 128 -8.99 -18.75 -2.32
N LEU A 129 -9.97 -17.85 -2.41
CA LEU A 129 -11.36 -18.08 -2.00
C LEU A 129 -12.18 -18.85 -3.05
N GLY A 130 -11.64 -19.08 -4.25
CA GLY A 130 -12.37 -19.72 -5.35
C GLY A 130 -13.47 -18.86 -5.97
N ILE A 131 -13.41 -17.52 -5.76
CA ILE A 131 -14.41 -16.56 -6.24
C ILE A 131 -14.01 -15.94 -7.60
N TRP A 132 -12.73 -15.99 -7.98
CA TRP A 132 -12.22 -15.33 -9.18
C TRP A 132 -13.05 -15.60 -10.45
N SER A 133 -13.33 -16.86 -10.74
CA SER A 133 -14.09 -17.25 -11.94
C SER A 133 -15.52 -16.70 -12.00
N TYR A 134 -16.11 -16.39 -10.83
CA TYR A 134 -17.46 -15.79 -10.75
C TYR A 134 -17.45 -14.28 -11.00
N VAL A 135 -16.34 -13.61 -10.73
CA VAL A 135 -16.24 -12.13 -10.79
C VAL A 135 -15.43 -11.61 -11.97
N GLU A 136 -14.54 -12.42 -12.57
CA GLU A 136 -13.55 -12.00 -13.58
C GLU A 136 -14.19 -11.22 -14.74
N SER A 137 -15.31 -11.69 -15.27
CA SER A 137 -16.00 -11.07 -16.42
C SER A 137 -16.65 -9.71 -16.11
N ARG A 138 -16.78 -9.36 -14.81
CA ARG A 138 -17.42 -8.12 -14.33
C ARG A 138 -16.48 -7.23 -13.51
N LEU A 139 -15.17 -7.56 -13.56
CA LEU A 139 -14.16 -6.71 -12.93
C LEU A 139 -13.99 -5.39 -13.68
N VAL A 140 -13.94 -4.31 -12.90
CA VAL A 140 -13.54 -2.98 -13.37
C VAL A 140 -12.16 -2.69 -12.79
N LYS A 141 -11.14 -2.64 -13.66
CA LYS A 141 -9.74 -2.50 -13.25
C LYS A 141 -9.29 -1.05 -13.29
N GLY A 142 -8.99 -0.46 -12.12
CA GLY A 142 -8.37 0.85 -12.01
C GLY A 142 -6.87 0.79 -12.30
N ALA A 143 -6.30 1.81 -12.93
CA ALA A 143 -4.87 1.92 -13.17
C ALA A 143 -4.07 2.12 -11.84
N SER A 144 -4.73 2.49 -10.77
CA SER A 144 -4.20 2.58 -9.42
C SER A 144 -5.29 2.25 -8.40
N ILE A 145 -4.90 2.01 -7.14
CA ILE A 145 -5.88 1.82 -6.05
C ILE A 145 -6.71 3.09 -5.82
N GLN A 146 -6.15 4.28 -6.05
CA GLN A 146 -6.87 5.53 -5.96
C GLN A 146 -7.98 5.64 -7.01
N GLN A 147 -7.70 5.25 -8.26
CA GLN A 147 -8.74 5.22 -9.30
C GLN A 147 -9.80 4.16 -9.01
N THR A 148 -9.41 3.02 -8.44
CA THR A 148 -10.35 1.98 -8.02
C THR A 148 -11.33 2.52 -6.98
N TRP A 149 -10.83 3.21 -5.95
CA TRP A 149 -11.64 3.87 -4.94
C TRP A 149 -12.57 4.92 -5.57
N GLN A 150 -12.07 5.73 -6.52
CA GLN A 150 -12.89 6.73 -7.22
C GLN A 150 -14.04 6.11 -8.00
N PHE A 151 -13.89 4.93 -8.60
CA PHE A 151 -14.98 4.23 -9.26
C PHE A 151 -16.09 3.84 -8.30
N VAL A 152 -15.76 3.52 -7.07
CA VAL A 152 -16.74 3.13 -6.05
C VAL A 152 -17.39 4.36 -5.44
N VAL A 153 -16.62 5.35 -4.99
CA VAL A 153 -17.16 6.56 -4.34
C VAL A 153 -18.05 7.37 -5.27
N SER A 154 -17.77 7.34 -6.58
CA SER A 154 -18.62 8.02 -7.58
C SER A 154 -19.90 7.25 -7.96
N GLY A 155 -20.10 6.03 -7.42
CA GLY A 155 -21.22 5.17 -7.75
C GLY A 155 -21.14 4.50 -9.13
N ASN A 156 -20.02 4.68 -9.88
CA ASN A 156 -19.85 4.03 -11.19
C ASN A 156 -19.70 2.50 -11.06
N VAL A 157 -19.18 2.03 -9.93
CA VAL A 157 -19.09 0.62 -9.56
C VAL A 157 -19.59 0.49 -8.11
N PRO A 158 -20.55 -0.41 -7.84
CA PRO A 158 -21.20 -0.43 -6.53
C PRO A 158 -20.32 -0.91 -5.39
N VAL A 159 -19.27 -1.70 -5.66
CA VAL A 159 -18.43 -2.31 -4.64
C VAL A 159 -17.00 -2.45 -5.15
N GLY A 160 -16.03 -2.37 -4.24
CA GLY A 160 -14.61 -2.51 -4.59
C GLY A 160 -13.76 -3.15 -3.49
N LEU A 161 -12.67 -3.78 -3.92
CA LEU A 161 -11.55 -4.14 -3.05
C LEU A 161 -10.54 -2.99 -3.10
N VAL A 162 -10.47 -2.25 -1.99
CA VAL A 162 -9.74 -0.98 -1.87
C VAL A 162 -8.78 -1.01 -0.67
N ALA A 163 -7.97 0.03 -0.50
CA ALA A 163 -7.09 0.13 0.66
C ALA A 163 -7.85 0.67 1.88
N LYS A 164 -7.66 0.08 3.05
CA LYS A 164 -8.24 0.57 4.31
C LYS A 164 -7.90 2.05 4.56
N ALA A 165 -6.70 2.47 4.19
CA ALA A 165 -6.25 3.86 4.30
C ALA A 165 -7.05 4.87 3.44
N GLN A 166 -7.97 4.40 2.60
CA GLN A 166 -8.88 5.25 1.81
C GLN A 166 -10.25 5.41 2.47
N MET A 167 -10.51 4.70 3.56
CA MET A 167 -11.75 4.78 4.31
C MET A 167 -11.75 6.01 5.20
N VAL A 168 -12.91 6.63 5.36
CA VAL A 168 -13.10 7.79 6.25
C VAL A 168 -13.96 7.38 7.43
N ASP A 169 -13.95 8.20 8.47
CA ASP A 169 -14.76 7.95 9.67
C ASP A 169 -16.24 7.80 9.30
N GLY A 170 -16.85 6.70 9.76
CA GLY A 170 -18.23 6.35 9.48
C GLY A 170 -18.43 5.39 8.30
N ASP A 171 -17.41 5.12 7.49
CA ASP A 171 -17.49 4.09 6.45
C ASP A 171 -17.67 2.69 7.06
N GLN A 172 -18.61 1.92 6.50
CA GLN A 172 -18.75 0.50 6.81
C GLN A 172 -18.01 -0.31 5.76
N TYR A 173 -17.05 -1.09 6.17
CA TYR A 173 -16.23 -1.95 5.30
C TYR A 173 -15.90 -3.28 6.00
N THR A 174 -15.58 -4.29 5.21
CA THR A 174 -15.11 -5.58 5.72
C THR A 174 -13.60 -5.71 5.47
N VAL A 175 -12.82 -5.91 6.52
CA VAL A 175 -11.37 -6.19 6.40
C VAL A 175 -11.17 -7.58 5.82
N MET A 176 -10.35 -7.70 4.79
CA MET A 176 -10.09 -8.98 4.15
C MET A 176 -9.10 -9.82 4.94
N PRO A 177 -9.36 -11.14 5.10
CA PRO A 177 -8.48 -12.02 5.87
C PRO A 177 -7.10 -12.14 5.23
N TYR A 178 -6.04 -11.91 6.03
CA TYR A 178 -4.64 -11.89 5.58
C TYR A 178 -4.12 -13.23 5.07
N GLU A 179 -4.74 -14.33 5.48
CA GLU A 179 -4.36 -15.67 5.06
C GLU A 179 -4.61 -15.95 3.57
N TYR A 180 -5.35 -15.09 2.87
CA TYR A 180 -5.72 -15.29 1.46
C TYR A 180 -4.94 -14.43 0.48
N TYR A 181 -4.06 -13.55 0.94
CA TYR A 181 -3.18 -12.75 0.08
C TYR A 181 -1.84 -12.46 0.74
N ASP A 182 -0.82 -12.22 -0.06
CA ASP A 182 0.51 -11.85 0.45
C ASP A 182 0.45 -10.49 1.18
N PRO A 183 1.19 -10.30 2.28
CA PRO A 183 1.22 -9.04 3.00
C PRO A 183 1.55 -7.86 2.08
N ILE A 184 0.77 -6.78 2.17
CA ILE A 184 1.02 -5.55 1.41
C ILE A 184 2.10 -4.74 2.14
N GLN A 185 3.33 -5.26 2.12
CA GLN A 185 4.50 -4.65 2.73
C GLN A 185 5.05 -3.57 1.81
N GLN A 186 5.09 -2.33 2.30
CA GLN A 186 5.44 -1.16 1.53
C GLN A 186 6.86 -0.69 1.87
N ASP A 187 7.75 -0.77 0.89
CA ASP A 187 9.15 -0.38 1.06
C ASP A 187 9.45 0.94 0.36
N MET A 188 10.32 1.75 0.97
CA MET A 188 10.93 2.94 0.38
C MET A 188 12.40 2.73 0.07
N VAL A 189 12.91 3.49 -0.90
CA VAL A 189 14.34 3.52 -1.27
C VAL A 189 14.77 4.92 -1.66
N ILE A 190 16.05 5.23 -1.40
CA ILE A 190 16.71 6.41 -1.95
C ILE A 190 17.37 6.03 -3.27
N LEU A 191 17.08 6.79 -4.33
CA LEU A 191 17.63 6.51 -5.64
C LEU A 191 19.07 6.98 -5.74
N LYS A 192 19.96 6.18 -6.35
CA LYS A 192 21.39 6.46 -6.48
C LYS A 192 21.68 7.75 -7.23
N ARG A 193 20.75 8.19 -8.08
CA ARG A 193 20.88 9.43 -8.88
C ARG A 193 20.58 10.71 -8.13
N THR A 194 20.08 10.63 -6.89
CA THR A 194 19.76 11.84 -6.10
C THR A 194 20.95 12.79 -6.00
N GLN A 195 20.68 14.08 -6.12
CA GLN A 195 21.66 15.13 -5.87
C GLN A 195 21.60 15.63 -4.41
N HIS A 196 20.65 15.13 -3.61
CA HIS A 196 20.36 15.53 -2.25
C HIS A 196 20.40 14.32 -1.27
N PRO A 197 21.52 13.56 -1.21
CA PRO A 197 21.55 12.31 -0.45
C PRO A 197 21.34 12.50 1.05
N ASP A 198 21.78 13.62 1.63
CA ASP A 198 21.65 13.86 3.06
C ASP A 198 20.21 14.26 3.43
N ALA A 199 19.56 15.13 2.65
CA ALA A 199 18.14 15.42 2.83
C ALA A 199 17.25 14.18 2.61
N ALA A 200 17.61 13.31 1.65
CA ALA A 200 16.91 12.06 1.43
C ALA A 200 17.05 11.07 2.60
N LYS A 201 18.22 11.00 3.26
CA LYS A 201 18.41 10.22 4.48
C LYS A 201 17.59 10.77 5.64
N GLN A 202 17.60 12.12 5.84
CA GLN A 202 16.77 12.76 6.86
C GLN A 202 15.28 12.46 6.65
N PHE A 203 14.82 12.43 5.39
CA PHE A 203 13.45 12.03 5.10
C PHE A 203 13.16 10.57 5.48
N VAL A 204 14.07 9.64 5.19
CA VAL A 204 13.93 8.23 5.60
C VAL A 204 13.88 8.11 7.12
N GLU A 205 14.79 8.79 7.84
CA GLU A 205 14.80 8.83 9.30
C GLU A 205 13.51 9.42 9.87
N PHE A 206 13.03 10.51 9.27
CA PHE A 206 11.75 11.12 9.65
C PHE A 206 10.58 10.14 9.48
N ILE A 207 10.44 9.47 8.31
CA ILE A 207 9.36 8.51 8.07
C ILE A 207 9.39 7.35 9.07
N LEU A 208 10.57 6.93 9.51
CA LEU A 208 10.73 5.86 10.51
C LEU A 208 10.63 6.36 11.95
N SER A 209 10.48 7.66 12.18
CA SER A 209 10.32 8.22 13.52
C SER A 209 8.97 7.82 14.15
N GLU A 210 8.90 7.83 15.47
CA GLU A 210 7.65 7.52 16.20
C GLU A 210 6.51 8.46 15.83
N SER A 211 6.79 9.75 15.66
CA SER A 211 5.79 10.77 15.31
C SER A 211 5.19 10.52 13.92
N ALA A 212 6.03 10.21 12.93
CA ALA A 212 5.59 9.89 11.58
C ALA A 212 4.85 8.54 11.55
N GLN A 213 5.35 7.52 12.26
CA GLN A 213 4.70 6.22 12.32
C GLN A 213 3.34 6.27 13.02
N SER A 214 3.17 7.10 14.05
CA SER A 214 1.85 7.33 14.68
C SER A 214 0.86 7.99 13.71
N LEU A 215 1.32 8.91 12.86
CA LEU A 215 0.49 9.49 11.82
C LEU A 215 0.14 8.46 10.74
N ILE A 216 1.09 7.62 10.32
CA ILE A 216 0.87 6.52 9.37
C ILE A 216 -0.20 5.56 9.92
N GLU A 217 -0.14 5.19 11.22
CA GLU A 217 -1.15 4.36 11.87
C GLU A 217 -2.53 5.03 11.87
N SER A 218 -2.62 6.31 12.17
CA SER A 218 -3.89 7.04 12.17
C SER A 218 -4.55 7.12 10.79
N HIS A 219 -3.76 6.96 9.72
CA HIS A 219 -4.24 6.85 8.33
C HIS A 219 -4.58 5.40 7.91
N GLY A 220 -4.71 4.47 8.86
CA GLY A 220 -5.19 3.11 8.58
C GLY A 220 -4.13 2.12 8.09
N TYR A 221 -2.86 2.42 8.26
CA TYR A 221 -1.76 1.48 8.05
C TYR A 221 -1.33 0.82 9.35
N PHE A 222 -0.57 -0.27 9.28
CA PHE A 222 0.17 -0.74 10.43
C PHE A 222 1.57 -0.13 10.44
N SER A 223 1.98 0.33 11.63
CA SER A 223 3.34 0.78 11.91
C SER A 223 4.34 -0.37 11.81
N VAL A 224 5.51 -0.05 11.33
CA VAL A 224 6.63 -0.99 11.19
C VAL A 224 7.67 -0.84 12.31
N VAL A 225 7.48 0.13 13.19
CA VAL A 225 8.39 0.46 14.28
C VAL A 225 7.74 0.15 15.62
N LYS A 226 8.47 -0.48 16.54
CA LYS A 226 8.13 -0.65 17.95
C LYS A 226 9.21 -0.05 18.82
N LYS A 227 8.83 0.43 20.01
CA LYS A 227 9.78 0.61 21.11
C LYS A 227 10.07 -0.73 21.77
N ASP A 228 11.33 -1.03 22.01
CA ASP A 228 11.72 -2.08 22.91
C ASP A 228 11.59 -1.64 24.38
N LYS A 229 12.02 -2.50 25.30
CA LYS A 229 11.88 -2.25 26.75
C LYS A 229 12.75 -1.09 27.27
N ASP A 230 13.78 -0.70 26.52
CA ASP A 230 14.69 0.40 26.87
C ASP A 230 14.36 1.71 26.12
N GLY A 231 13.31 1.71 25.28
CA GLY A 231 12.83 2.86 24.53
C GLY A 231 13.50 3.05 23.17
N SER A 232 14.40 2.14 22.73
CA SER A 232 14.96 2.17 21.39
C SER A 232 13.91 1.78 20.34
N LEU A 233 13.95 2.46 19.19
CA LEU A 233 13.10 2.08 18.05
C LEU A 233 13.68 0.82 17.40
N ILE A 234 12.89 -0.25 17.41
CA ILE A 234 13.20 -1.47 16.66
C ILE A 234 12.22 -1.62 15.52
N GLU A 235 12.74 -1.99 14.35
CA GLU A 235 11.88 -2.42 13.26
C GLU A 235 11.04 -3.60 13.75
N LYS A 236 9.72 -3.42 13.76
CA LYS A 236 8.80 -4.50 14.16
C LYS A 236 9.06 -5.64 13.19
N ALA A 237 9.66 -6.74 13.69
CA ALA A 237 9.83 -7.94 12.89
C ALA A 237 8.47 -8.23 12.25
N LEU A 238 8.36 -7.83 11.00
CA LEU A 238 7.13 -7.93 10.25
C LEU A 238 6.86 -9.39 10.13
N ILE A 239 5.89 -9.76 10.91
CA ILE A 239 5.22 -11.04 10.89
C ILE A 239 5.87 -11.96 9.85
N ASP A 240 6.69 -12.89 10.34
CA ASP A 240 6.99 -14.13 9.63
C ASP A 240 5.66 -14.90 9.44
N LYS A 241 4.75 -14.31 8.73
CA LYS A 241 3.68 -15.06 8.09
C LYS A 241 4.39 -15.71 6.93
N ALA A 242 4.68 -16.99 7.11
CA ALA A 242 5.08 -17.86 6.04
C ALA A 242 4.24 -17.57 4.80
N PRO A 243 4.83 -17.56 3.60
CA PRO A 243 4.07 -17.43 2.36
C PRO A 243 2.87 -18.37 2.44
N ILE A 244 1.73 -17.90 1.97
CA ILE A 244 0.45 -18.62 2.03
C ILE A 244 0.71 -20.08 1.68
N ASP A 245 0.60 -20.97 2.67
CA ASP A 245 0.61 -22.41 2.40
C ASP A 245 -0.72 -22.77 1.73
N ARG A 246 -0.72 -22.68 0.41
CA ARG A 246 -1.88 -22.95 -0.45
C ARG A 246 -2.49 -24.33 -0.23
N ALA A 247 -1.76 -25.26 0.36
CA ALA A 247 -2.24 -26.61 0.66
C ALA A 247 -3.15 -26.66 1.90
N ARG A 248 -3.17 -25.63 2.73
CA ARG A 248 -3.90 -25.59 4.01
C ARG A 248 -5.22 -24.83 4.01
N ILE A 249 -5.61 -24.25 2.88
CA ILE A 249 -6.90 -23.57 2.77
C ILE A 249 -8.01 -24.62 2.64
N ASP A 250 -8.49 -25.04 3.80
CA ASP A 250 -9.64 -25.95 3.86
C ASP A 250 -10.91 -25.20 3.44
N ARG A 251 -11.40 -25.48 2.21
CA ARG A 251 -12.59 -24.84 1.60
C ARG A 251 -13.81 -24.85 2.52
N ALA A 252 -13.97 -25.92 3.32
CA ALA A 252 -15.09 -26.05 4.27
C ALA A 252 -15.04 -25.00 5.40
N ARG A 253 -13.86 -24.50 5.76
CA ARG A 253 -13.68 -23.49 6.80
C ARG A 253 -14.03 -22.08 6.28
N ILE A 254 -13.84 -21.84 4.98
CA ILE A 254 -14.21 -20.60 4.30
C ILE A 254 -15.73 -20.40 4.36
N GLU A 255 -16.49 -21.43 4.04
CA GLU A 255 -17.96 -21.39 4.09
C GLU A 255 -18.50 -21.15 5.50
N SER A 256 -17.84 -21.68 6.54
CA SER A 256 -18.31 -21.54 7.92
C SER A 256 -17.95 -20.21 8.58
N THR A 257 -16.90 -19.52 8.09
CA THR A 257 -16.42 -18.26 8.70
C THR A 257 -17.01 -17.04 8.01
N LEU A 258 -17.34 -17.13 6.72
CA LEU A 258 -17.94 -16.04 5.92
C LEU A 258 -19.47 -16.01 5.96
N ILE A 259 -20.10 -17.05 6.57
CA ILE A 259 -21.58 -17.19 6.67
C ILE A 259 -22.07 -16.79 8.09
N LYS A 260 -21.19 -16.49 9.02
CA LYS A 260 -21.54 -16.34 10.45
C LYS A 260 -21.50 -14.93 11.00
N ASP A 261 -21.60 -13.89 10.18
CA ASP A 261 -21.87 -12.53 10.69
C ASP A 261 -22.96 -11.84 9.88
#